data_0ded73f06afe6fb810602dfe3a9b28dd
#
_entry.id   0ded73f06afe6fb810602dfe3a9b28dd
#
_cell.length_a   1.000
_cell.length_b   1.000
_cell.length_c   1.000
_cell.angle_alpha   90.00
_cell.angle_beta   90.00
_cell.angle_gamma   90.00
#
_symmetry.space_group_name_H-M   'P 1'
#
loop_
_entity.id
_entity.type
_entity.pdbx_description
1 polymer ?
#
loop_
_entity_poly.entity_id
_entity_poly.type
_entity_poly.pdbx_seq_one_letter_code
_entity_poly.pdbx_strand_id
1 'polypeptide(L)'
;VYLYTMPKVHVYDLKVQPVVEESLENAKLVLDMEICGKVETVEKSADDAKMQNVSAKITLTGSRDDSKEGAAGSVSENTIFFETISFQPNNTSDTIRFTDTGAATVHFEQQVSHPALWSAEHPDLYTLTVELFDESGNCVEYISQNIGFRRFEMKDGIMTLNGKRIVFKGVNRHEFSSKTGRAVSKEEVLQDIITMKQNNINAIRTCHYPDASGIYELCDRYGLYMIAENNLESHGSWDAASHGLVPKDTIVPGDNMDWEPMMLDRVNSCYQRDKNHPAILIWSVGNESYGGKVIFDMSEKFRAVDPHRLVHYEGIFNDRRYEGTSDMESQMYTSVENIKKFLAEHKEKPFICCEYTHAMGNSCGAMHKYTDLTDTEPRYQGGFIWD
;
A
#
# COMPACT_ATOMS: atom_id res chain seq x y z
N VAL A 1 14.18 20.33 -3.45
CA VAL A 1 14.06 20.86 -2.08
C VAL A 1 13.02 21.98 -2.12
N TYR A 2 12.07 21.95 -1.22
CA TYR A 2 11.03 22.97 -1.06
C TYR A 2 10.86 23.30 0.43
N LEU A 3 10.32 24.46 0.70
CA LEU A 3 9.92 24.90 2.03
C LEU A 3 8.39 24.95 2.08
N TYR A 4 7.82 24.51 3.17
CA TYR A 4 6.39 24.59 3.42
C TYR A 4 6.13 25.07 4.86
N THR A 5 4.95 25.61 5.09
CA THR A 5 4.48 25.96 6.42
C THR A 5 3.23 25.15 6.73
N MET A 6 3.05 24.82 7.99
CA MET A 6 1.85 24.18 8.48
C MET A 6 1.12 25.11 9.44
N PRO A 7 -0.21 25.02 9.53
CA PRO A 7 -0.97 25.71 10.56
C PRO A 7 -0.49 25.28 11.95
N LYS A 8 -0.72 26.12 12.96
CA LYS A 8 -0.39 25.77 14.36
C LYS A 8 -1.13 24.52 14.81
N VAL A 9 -2.38 24.36 14.38
CA VAL A 9 -3.17 23.14 14.53
C VAL A 9 -3.30 22.51 13.16
N HIS A 10 -2.91 21.26 13.01
CA HIS A 10 -2.91 20.54 11.76
C HIS A 10 -3.05 19.01 11.96
N VAL A 11 -3.48 18.32 10.94
CA VAL A 11 -3.48 16.85 10.92
C VAL A 11 -2.06 16.37 10.63
N TYR A 12 -1.45 15.71 11.60
CA TYR A 12 -0.11 15.14 11.46
C TYR A 12 -0.13 13.82 10.70
N ASP A 13 -1.12 12.97 10.97
CA ASP A 13 -1.32 11.70 10.28
C ASP A 13 -2.81 11.41 10.05
N LEU A 14 -3.10 10.82 8.89
CA LEU A 14 -4.43 10.36 8.51
C LEU A 14 -4.33 8.92 8.00
N LYS A 15 -4.94 7.99 8.73
CA LYS A 15 -5.11 6.60 8.30
C LYS A 15 -6.56 6.37 7.91
N VAL A 16 -6.77 5.89 6.68
CA VAL A 16 -8.11 5.63 6.13
C VAL A 16 -8.24 4.15 5.82
N GLN A 17 -9.25 3.52 6.40
CA GLN A 17 -9.51 2.08 6.24
C GLN A 17 -10.95 1.85 5.77
N PRO A 18 -11.20 1.71 4.45
CA PRO A 18 -12.48 1.24 3.93
C PRO A 18 -12.59 -0.27 4.15
N VAL A 19 -13.42 -0.70 5.09
CA VAL A 19 -13.62 -2.11 5.45
C VAL A 19 -14.92 -2.60 4.84
N VAL A 20 -14.83 -3.36 3.75
CA VAL A 20 -15.99 -3.94 3.05
C VAL A 20 -16.39 -5.25 3.73
N GLU A 21 -17.69 -5.41 4.02
CA GLU A 21 -18.25 -6.62 4.60
C GLU A 21 -18.13 -7.83 3.65
N GLU A 22 -18.26 -9.04 4.19
CA GLU A 22 -18.22 -10.28 3.38
C GLU A 22 -19.37 -10.36 2.36
N SER A 23 -20.51 -9.76 2.68
CA SER A 23 -21.66 -9.65 1.77
C SER A 23 -21.39 -8.79 0.54
N LEU A 24 -20.38 -7.91 0.60
CA LEU A 24 -20.05 -6.87 -0.39
C LEU A 24 -21.14 -5.78 -0.56
N GLU A 25 -22.19 -5.82 0.25
CA GLU A 25 -23.29 -4.86 0.16
C GLU A 25 -23.05 -3.60 0.99
N ASN A 26 -22.29 -3.73 2.08
CA ASN A 26 -22.01 -2.63 2.99
C ASN A 26 -20.52 -2.54 3.27
N ALA A 27 -20.09 -1.37 3.69
CA ALA A 27 -18.75 -1.10 4.16
C ALA A 27 -18.78 -0.18 5.37
N LYS A 28 -17.70 -0.22 6.15
CA LYS A 28 -17.43 0.74 7.19
C LYS A 28 -16.19 1.53 6.80
N LEU A 29 -16.30 2.85 6.79
CA LEU A 29 -15.16 3.74 6.68
C LEU A 29 -14.62 4.02 8.08
N VAL A 30 -13.37 3.66 8.32
CA VAL A 30 -12.67 3.90 9.58
C VAL A 30 -11.57 4.91 9.34
N LEU A 31 -11.52 5.95 10.14
CA LEU A 31 -10.49 7.00 10.11
C LEU A 31 -9.81 7.06 11.46
N ASP A 32 -8.49 7.02 11.44
CA ASP A 32 -7.65 7.39 12.57
C ASP A 32 -6.87 8.64 12.18
N MET A 33 -7.05 9.73 12.93
CA MET A 33 -6.36 10.99 12.68
C MET A 33 -5.52 11.37 13.89
N GLU A 34 -4.28 11.74 13.67
CA GLU A 34 -3.44 12.37 14.67
C GLU A 34 -3.39 13.87 14.40
N ILE A 35 -3.92 14.68 15.34
CA ILE A 35 -3.97 16.12 15.23
C ILE A 35 -2.97 16.72 16.19
N CYS A 36 -2.01 17.47 15.66
CA CYS A 36 -1.05 18.24 16.42
C CYS A 36 -1.51 19.67 16.60
N GLY A 37 -1.32 20.21 17.81
CA GLY A 37 -1.56 21.59 18.13
C GLY A 37 -0.41 22.15 18.96
N LYS A 38 -0.06 23.42 18.74
CA LYS A 38 0.92 24.08 19.59
C LYS A 38 0.25 24.45 20.92
N VAL A 39 0.60 23.73 21.99
CA VAL A 39 0.33 24.19 23.33
C VAL A 39 1.24 25.41 23.57
N GLU A 40 0.68 26.61 23.65
CA GLU A 40 1.44 27.76 24.15
C GLU A 40 1.72 27.51 25.63
N THR A 41 2.91 27.02 25.95
CA THR A 41 3.44 27.03 27.28
C THR A 41 3.78 28.51 27.63
N VAL A 42 2.78 29.23 28.06
CA VAL A 42 3.04 30.34 28.97
C VAL A 42 3.53 29.68 30.26
N GLU A 43 4.64 30.14 30.81
CA GLU A 43 5.22 29.65 32.08
C GLU A 43 4.20 29.73 33.22
N LYS A 44 3.26 28.81 33.25
CA LYS A 44 2.31 28.59 34.34
C LYS A 44 2.05 27.09 34.41
N SER A 45 1.98 26.60 35.63
CA SER A 45 1.79 25.22 36.09
C SER A 45 1.13 24.28 35.08
N ALA A 46 1.51 23.01 35.12
CA ALA A 46 1.04 21.91 34.24
C ALA A 46 -0.50 21.78 34.10
N ASP A 47 -1.28 22.49 34.90
CA ASP A 47 -2.75 22.51 34.87
C ASP A 47 -3.37 23.51 33.89
N ASP A 48 -2.56 24.39 33.23
CA ASP A 48 -3.05 25.45 32.33
C ASP A 48 -2.75 25.23 30.84
N ALA A 49 -2.33 24.05 30.43
CA ALA A 49 -2.16 23.73 29.01
C ALA A 49 -3.55 23.58 28.35
N LYS A 50 -4.16 24.71 27.94
CA LYS A 50 -5.40 24.68 27.16
C LYS A 50 -5.07 24.33 25.70
N MET A 51 -5.37 23.13 25.27
CA MET A 51 -5.60 22.88 23.85
C MET A 51 -6.83 23.69 23.41
N GLN A 52 -6.69 24.43 22.31
CA GLN A 52 -7.78 25.22 21.74
C GLN A 52 -8.92 24.27 21.30
N ASN A 53 -10.17 24.73 21.38
CA ASN A 53 -11.30 24.01 20.82
C ASN A 53 -11.10 23.89 19.32
N VAL A 54 -10.92 22.67 18.83
CA VAL A 54 -10.73 22.35 17.41
C VAL A 54 -11.89 21.48 16.96
N SER A 55 -12.36 21.68 15.75
CA SER A 55 -13.32 20.77 15.15
C SER A 55 -12.88 20.34 13.75
N ALA A 56 -13.25 19.13 13.35
CA ALA A 56 -13.04 18.63 12.02
C ALA A 56 -14.39 18.31 11.36
N LYS A 57 -14.57 18.76 10.13
CA LYS A 57 -15.69 18.33 9.30
C LYS A 57 -15.17 17.28 8.31
N ILE A 58 -15.76 16.10 8.37
CA ILE A 58 -15.42 14.98 7.52
C ILE A 58 -16.53 14.80 6.48
N THR A 59 -16.17 14.79 5.21
CA THR A 59 -17.12 14.63 4.11
C THR A 59 -16.64 13.54 3.17
N LEU A 60 -17.53 12.62 2.79
CA LEU A 60 -17.30 11.64 1.74
C LEU A 60 -18.22 11.95 0.56
N THR A 61 -17.62 12.14 -0.62
CA THR A 61 -18.32 12.34 -1.88
C THR A 61 -18.12 11.16 -2.82
N GLY A 62 -19.12 10.84 -3.67
CA GLY A 62 -19.04 9.76 -4.65
C GLY A 62 -17.95 9.95 -5.69
N SER A 63 -17.56 8.89 -6.38
CA SER A 63 -16.56 8.93 -7.43
C SER A 63 -16.94 9.92 -8.52
N ARG A 64 -15.99 10.76 -8.95
CA ARG A 64 -16.11 11.50 -10.18
C ARG A 64 -15.96 10.53 -11.34
N ASP A 65 -16.97 10.43 -12.18
CA ASP A 65 -16.83 9.84 -13.51
C ASP A 65 -16.23 10.92 -14.44
N ASP A 66 -14.90 11.02 -14.43
CA ASP A 66 -14.17 11.99 -15.27
C ASP A 66 -14.36 11.73 -16.78
N SER A 67 -15.00 10.60 -17.16
CA SER A 67 -15.33 10.30 -18.58
C SER A 67 -16.52 11.14 -19.09
N LYS A 68 -17.19 11.87 -18.22
CA LYS A 68 -18.34 12.74 -18.54
C LYS A 68 -18.03 14.24 -18.56
N GLU A 69 -16.76 14.64 -18.64
CA GLU A 69 -16.37 16.02 -18.92
C GLU A 69 -16.83 16.44 -20.32
N GLY A 70 -18.09 16.67 -20.49
CA GLY A 70 -18.67 17.16 -21.75
C GLY A 70 -20.10 17.64 -21.61
N ALA A 71 -20.74 17.39 -20.49
CA ALA A 71 -22.05 17.91 -20.16
C ALA A 71 -21.91 19.03 -19.13
N ALA A 72 -21.99 20.27 -19.58
CA ALA A 72 -22.25 21.42 -18.73
C ALA A 72 -23.63 21.25 -18.06
N GLY A 73 -23.70 20.54 -16.98
CA GLY A 73 -24.91 20.31 -16.21
C GLY A 73 -24.50 19.91 -14.79
N SER A 74 -24.86 20.75 -13.85
CA SER A 74 -24.75 20.62 -12.39
C SER A 74 -24.26 19.24 -11.92
N VAL A 75 -23.00 19.18 -11.51
CA VAL A 75 -22.45 18.10 -10.70
C VAL A 75 -23.25 18.09 -9.41
N SER A 76 -24.24 17.21 -9.29
CA SER A 76 -24.75 16.86 -7.97
C SER A 76 -23.62 16.12 -7.29
N GLU A 77 -22.85 16.81 -6.46
CA GLU A 77 -21.94 16.18 -5.52
C GLU A 77 -22.80 15.25 -4.66
N ASN A 78 -22.77 13.95 -4.97
CA ASN A 78 -23.39 12.94 -4.14
C ASN A 78 -22.60 12.86 -2.83
N THR A 79 -22.88 13.80 -1.92
CA THR A 79 -22.36 13.71 -0.56
C THR A 79 -22.99 12.51 0.11
N ILE A 80 -22.16 11.50 0.42
CA ILE A 80 -22.60 10.27 1.07
C ILE A 80 -22.85 10.53 2.54
N PHE A 81 -21.94 11.28 3.18
CA PHE A 81 -22.13 11.81 4.52
C PHE A 81 -21.24 13.03 4.78
N PHE A 82 -21.62 13.81 5.78
CA PHE A 82 -20.71 14.73 6.46
C PHE A 82 -20.96 14.63 7.96
N GLU A 83 -19.90 14.79 8.74
CA GLU A 83 -19.97 14.84 10.20
C GLU A 83 -18.98 15.87 10.74
N THR A 84 -19.36 16.54 11.82
CA THR A 84 -18.50 17.51 12.53
C THR A 84 -18.14 16.93 13.88
N ILE A 85 -16.85 16.74 14.10
CA ILE A 85 -16.28 16.27 15.37
C ILE A 85 -15.65 17.47 16.07
N SER A 86 -16.06 17.72 17.31
CA SER A 86 -15.48 18.79 18.12
C SER A 86 -14.55 18.20 19.16
N PHE A 87 -13.35 18.76 19.23
CA PHE A 87 -12.31 18.34 20.19
C PHE A 87 -12.25 19.33 21.32
N GLN A 88 -12.50 18.86 22.55
CA GLN A 88 -12.30 19.64 23.75
C GLN A 88 -11.27 18.96 24.63
N PRO A 89 -10.33 19.72 25.24
CA PRO A 89 -9.24 19.14 26.03
C PRO A 89 -9.66 18.22 27.18
N ASN A 90 -10.89 18.35 27.66
CA ASN A 90 -11.43 17.61 28.80
C ASN A 90 -12.44 16.52 28.41
N ASN A 91 -12.64 16.25 27.15
CA ASN A 91 -13.59 15.22 26.71
C ASN A 91 -12.85 13.93 26.41
N THR A 92 -12.59 13.13 27.44
CA THR A 92 -12.10 11.76 27.30
C THR A 92 -13.25 10.86 26.87
N SER A 93 -13.68 10.99 25.60
CA SER A 93 -14.49 9.95 24.97
C SER A 93 -13.58 8.85 24.44
N ASP A 94 -14.09 7.63 24.25
CA ASP A 94 -13.33 6.53 23.63
C ASP A 94 -12.79 6.85 22.23
N THR A 95 -13.26 7.95 21.62
CA THR A 95 -12.90 8.44 20.28
C THR A 95 -11.76 9.43 20.28
N ILE A 96 -11.34 10.02 21.40
CA ILE A 96 -10.27 11.03 21.43
C ILE A 96 -9.30 10.68 22.55
N ARG A 97 -8.02 10.50 22.20
CA ARG A 97 -6.93 10.28 23.14
C ARG A 97 -5.85 11.32 22.92
N PHE A 98 -5.39 11.96 23.99
CA PHE A 98 -4.25 12.88 23.94
C PHE A 98 -2.97 12.11 24.26
N THR A 99 -1.92 12.41 23.49
CA THR A 99 -0.57 11.92 23.75
C THR A 99 0.20 12.87 24.66
N ASP A 100 1.27 12.41 25.28
CA ASP A 100 2.17 13.22 26.11
C ASP A 100 2.82 14.38 25.32
N THR A 101 2.78 14.35 24.00
CA THR A 101 3.29 15.39 23.10
C THR A 101 2.28 16.47 22.75
N GLY A 102 1.04 16.38 23.27
CA GLY A 102 -0.04 17.31 22.97
C GLY A 102 -0.77 17.05 21.65
N ALA A 103 -0.51 15.91 20.99
CA ALA A 103 -1.30 15.46 19.86
C ALA A 103 -2.59 14.76 20.34
N ALA A 104 -3.68 14.94 19.59
CA ALA A 104 -4.93 14.23 19.82
C ALA A 104 -5.08 13.14 18.75
N THR A 105 -5.29 11.89 19.16
CA THR A 105 -5.73 10.84 18.24
C THR A 105 -7.25 10.79 18.22
N VAL A 106 -7.82 10.85 17.03
CA VAL A 106 -9.26 10.84 16.79
C VAL A 106 -9.60 9.58 16.03
N HIS A 107 -10.52 8.81 16.56
CA HIS A 107 -11.08 7.63 15.88
C HIS A 107 -12.50 7.96 15.43
N PHE A 108 -12.79 7.68 14.15
CA PHE A 108 -14.11 7.91 13.56
C PHE A 108 -14.51 6.70 12.73
N GLU A 109 -15.78 6.28 12.83
CA GLU A 109 -16.35 5.19 12.03
C GLU A 109 -17.68 5.62 11.42
N GLN A 110 -17.89 5.30 10.15
CA GLN A 110 -19.14 5.56 9.44
C GLN A 110 -19.53 4.39 8.55
N GLN A 111 -20.79 3.98 8.62
CA GLN A 111 -21.35 2.98 7.70
C GLN A 111 -21.61 3.60 6.33
N VAL A 112 -21.27 2.85 5.28
CA VAL A 112 -21.52 3.20 3.88
C VAL A 112 -22.24 2.05 3.21
N SER A 113 -23.50 2.28 2.83
CA SER A 113 -24.32 1.26 2.18
C SER A 113 -24.08 1.24 0.68
N HIS A 114 -23.94 0.03 0.12
CA HIS A 114 -23.79 -0.24 -1.31
C HIS A 114 -22.70 0.60 -1.99
N PRO A 115 -21.47 0.65 -1.45
CA PRO A 115 -20.39 1.39 -2.10
C PRO A 115 -20.05 0.78 -3.47
N ALA A 116 -19.72 1.61 -4.45
CA ALA A 116 -19.07 1.15 -5.67
C ALA A 116 -17.69 0.56 -5.29
N LEU A 117 -17.44 -0.68 -5.69
CA LEU A 117 -16.24 -1.41 -5.27
C LEU A 117 -15.10 -1.19 -6.27
N TRP A 118 -13.98 -0.75 -5.75
CA TRP A 118 -12.76 -0.53 -6.53
C TRP A 118 -12.13 -1.84 -7.02
N SER A 119 -11.76 -1.88 -8.28
CA SER A 119 -10.93 -2.94 -8.89
C SER A 119 -10.15 -2.37 -10.08
N ALA A 120 -9.23 -3.16 -10.67
CA ALA A 120 -8.51 -2.74 -11.88
C ALA A 120 -9.42 -2.50 -13.10
N GLU A 121 -10.57 -3.18 -13.16
CA GLU A 121 -11.56 -3.01 -14.25
C GLU A 121 -12.57 -1.89 -13.93
N HIS A 122 -12.83 -1.63 -12.67
CA HIS A 122 -13.74 -0.60 -12.17
C HIS A 122 -13.03 0.18 -11.06
N PRO A 123 -12.18 1.16 -11.39
CA PRO A 123 -11.40 1.91 -10.41
C PRO A 123 -12.23 3.04 -9.77
N ASP A 124 -13.38 2.66 -9.20
CA ASP A 124 -14.29 3.60 -8.56
C ASP A 124 -13.67 4.18 -7.30
N LEU A 125 -13.48 5.50 -7.30
CA LEU A 125 -12.90 6.23 -6.18
C LEU A 125 -13.91 7.18 -5.58
N TYR A 126 -13.76 7.39 -4.29
CA TYR A 126 -14.47 8.39 -3.50
C TYR A 126 -13.47 9.44 -3.04
N THR A 127 -13.92 10.67 -2.88
CA THR A 127 -13.13 11.74 -2.30
C THR A 127 -13.53 11.93 -0.83
N LEU A 128 -12.60 11.67 0.05
CA LEU A 128 -12.69 12.00 1.46
C LEU A 128 -12.07 13.36 1.67
N THR A 129 -12.79 14.29 2.31
CA THR A 129 -12.25 15.58 2.71
C THR A 129 -12.32 15.75 4.22
N VAL A 130 -11.27 16.33 4.77
CA VAL A 130 -11.20 16.74 6.17
C VAL A 130 -10.92 18.24 6.21
N GLU A 131 -11.87 19.01 6.74
CA GLU A 131 -11.72 20.44 6.98
C GLU A 131 -11.50 20.64 8.48
N LEU A 132 -10.35 21.18 8.87
CA LEU A 132 -9.99 21.43 10.26
C LEU A 132 -10.27 22.90 10.61
N PHE A 133 -10.98 23.14 11.69
CA PHE A 133 -11.36 24.49 12.14
C PHE A 133 -10.75 24.82 13.48
N ASP A 134 -10.30 26.08 13.62
CA ASP A 134 -9.84 26.65 14.88
C ASP A 134 -11.01 26.99 15.82
N GLU A 135 -10.70 27.47 17.04
CA GLU A 135 -11.69 27.88 18.04
C GLU A 135 -12.56 29.08 17.60
N SER A 136 -12.13 29.82 16.60
CA SER A 136 -12.88 30.95 16.03
C SER A 136 -13.80 30.50 14.88
N GLY A 137 -13.74 29.22 14.51
CA GLY A 137 -14.51 28.64 13.40
C GLY A 137 -13.90 28.93 12.03
N ASN A 138 -12.63 29.34 11.96
CA ASN A 138 -11.94 29.49 10.68
C ASN A 138 -11.38 28.14 10.23
N CYS A 139 -11.58 27.79 8.95
CA CYS A 139 -10.92 26.64 8.38
C CYS A 139 -9.42 26.90 8.25
N VAL A 140 -8.61 26.15 8.98
CA VAL A 140 -7.15 26.31 9.04
C VAL A 140 -6.41 25.29 8.18
N GLU A 141 -7.04 24.16 7.88
CA GLU A 141 -6.48 23.12 7.02
C GLU A 141 -7.57 22.40 6.24
N TYR A 142 -7.25 22.01 5.00
CA TYR A 142 -8.10 21.23 4.13
C TYR A 142 -7.28 20.08 3.55
N ILE A 143 -7.75 18.85 3.81
CA ILE A 143 -7.13 17.61 3.29
C ILE A 143 -8.11 16.95 2.35
N SER A 144 -7.62 16.48 1.21
CA SER A 144 -8.38 15.68 0.25
C SER A 144 -7.64 14.38 -0.01
N GLN A 145 -8.33 13.25 0.17
CA GLN A 145 -7.80 11.90 -0.03
C GLN A 145 -8.76 11.09 -0.89
N ASN A 146 -8.27 10.55 -2.00
CA ASN A 146 -9.01 9.55 -2.76
C ASN A 146 -8.97 8.21 -2.03
N ILE A 147 -10.12 7.54 -1.94
CA ILE A 147 -10.26 6.22 -1.32
C ILE A 147 -11.04 5.28 -2.23
N GLY A 148 -10.78 3.98 -2.13
CA GLY A 148 -11.52 2.95 -2.84
C GLY A 148 -12.01 1.87 -1.87
N PHE A 149 -13.28 1.55 -1.94
CA PHE A 149 -13.84 0.43 -1.18
C PHE A 149 -13.51 -0.88 -1.89
N ARG A 150 -12.80 -1.76 -1.24
CA ARG A 150 -12.47 -3.09 -1.75
C ARG A 150 -12.27 -4.10 -0.62
N ARG A 151 -12.51 -5.36 -0.91
CA ARG A 151 -12.19 -6.48 -0.03
C ARG A 151 -11.17 -7.36 -0.73
N PHE A 152 -9.93 -7.35 -0.24
CA PHE A 152 -8.85 -8.22 -0.69
C PHE A 152 -8.53 -9.22 0.41
N GLU A 153 -8.57 -10.51 0.10
CA GLU A 153 -8.37 -11.57 1.08
C GLU A 153 -7.78 -12.82 0.42
N MET A 154 -7.17 -13.67 1.25
CA MET A 154 -6.80 -15.02 0.86
C MET A 154 -7.77 -16.00 1.47
N LYS A 155 -8.43 -16.81 0.63
CA LYS A 155 -9.37 -17.82 1.02
C LYS A 155 -9.00 -19.16 0.36
N ASP A 156 -8.79 -20.21 1.16
CA ASP A 156 -8.41 -21.54 0.69
C ASP A 156 -7.16 -21.55 -0.21
N GLY A 157 -6.16 -20.73 0.10
CA GLY A 157 -4.92 -20.57 -0.67
C GLY A 157 -5.10 -19.85 -2.02
N ILE A 158 -6.17 -19.08 -2.17
CA ILE A 158 -6.47 -18.29 -3.37
C ILE A 158 -6.71 -16.85 -2.96
N MET A 159 -6.00 -15.93 -3.57
CA MET A 159 -6.23 -14.49 -3.41
C MET A 159 -7.46 -14.06 -4.20
N THR A 160 -8.36 -13.35 -3.53
CA THR A 160 -9.59 -12.83 -4.12
C THR A 160 -9.74 -11.34 -3.88
N LEU A 161 -10.29 -10.64 -4.86
CA LEU A 161 -10.71 -9.25 -4.74
C LEU A 161 -12.22 -9.17 -4.97
N ASN A 162 -12.94 -8.58 -4.01
CA ASN A 162 -14.40 -8.46 -4.06
C ASN A 162 -15.08 -9.82 -4.35
N GLY A 163 -14.61 -10.88 -3.69
CA GLY A 163 -15.11 -12.24 -3.84
C GLY A 163 -14.72 -12.96 -5.14
N LYS A 164 -13.94 -12.34 -6.02
CA LYS A 164 -13.49 -12.95 -7.29
C LYS A 164 -12.00 -13.26 -7.24
N ARG A 165 -11.61 -14.44 -7.73
CA ARG A 165 -10.20 -14.82 -7.90
C ARG A 165 -9.47 -13.78 -8.73
N ILE A 166 -8.32 -13.32 -8.25
CA ILE A 166 -7.44 -12.40 -8.96
C ILE A 166 -6.36 -13.17 -9.71
N VAL A 167 -5.97 -12.68 -10.90
CA VAL A 167 -4.79 -13.12 -11.65
C VAL A 167 -3.96 -11.88 -11.97
N PHE A 168 -2.73 -11.86 -11.51
CA PHE A 168 -1.80 -10.77 -11.81
C PHE A 168 -1.24 -10.94 -13.23
N LYS A 169 -1.60 -10.02 -14.10
CA LYS A 169 -0.98 -9.81 -15.42
C LYS A 169 -0.08 -8.59 -15.26
N GLY A 170 1.02 -8.79 -14.54
CA GLY A 170 1.83 -7.72 -14.01
C GLY A 170 3.12 -7.47 -14.77
N VAL A 171 3.71 -6.32 -14.48
CA VAL A 171 5.06 -5.95 -14.87
C VAL A 171 5.82 -5.44 -13.65
N ASN A 172 7.13 -5.66 -13.64
CA ASN A 172 8.04 -4.96 -12.76
C ASN A 172 8.35 -3.58 -13.35
N ARG A 173 8.52 -2.58 -12.52
CA ARG A 173 8.86 -1.23 -12.98
C ARG A 173 9.96 -0.64 -12.12
N HIS A 174 11.10 -0.38 -12.75
CA HIS A 174 12.08 0.54 -12.21
C HIS A 174 11.67 1.98 -12.49
N GLU A 175 11.81 2.86 -11.50
CA GLU A 175 11.61 4.30 -11.70
C GLU A 175 12.84 4.90 -12.37
N PHE A 176 12.89 4.78 -13.70
CA PHE A 176 14.05 5.16 -14.50
C PHE A 176 13.62 5.65 -15.90
N SER A 177 14.19 6.76 -16.33
CA SER A 177 14.03 7.29 -17.70
C SER A 177 15.33 7.13 -18.48
N SER A 178 15.23 6.68 -19.73
CA SER A 178 16.38 6.58 -20.63
C SER A 178 17.02 7.95 -20.95
N LYS A 179 16.32 9.04 -20.66
CA LYS A 179 16.78 10.42 -20.94
C LYS A 179 17.33 11.11 -19.69
N THR A 180 16.68 10.94 -18.56
CA THR A 180 16.92 11.72 -17.34
C THR A 180 17.35 10.86 -16.13
N GLY A 181 17.50 9.55 -16.33
CA GLY A 181 17.88 8.63 -15.27
C GLY A 181 16.80 8.51 -14.20
N ARG A 182 17.14 8.71 -12.95
CA ARG A 182 16.21 8.59 -11.81
C ARG A 182 15.25 9.78 -11.63
N ALA A 183 15.37 10.83 -12.45
CA ALA A 183 14.48 11.98 -12.41
C ALA A 183 13.36 11.81 -13.44
N VAL A 184 12.41 10.95 -13.15
CA VAL A 184 11.27 10.62 -14.02
C VAL A 184 10.18 11.68 -13.87
N SER A 185 9.66 12.18 -14.99
CA SER A 185 8.59 13.18 -15.00
C SER A 185 7.21 12.53 -14.76
N LYS A 186 6.24 13.34 -14.34
CA LYS A 186 4.86 12.86 -14.15
C LYS A 186 4.23 12.39 -15.47
N GLU A 187 4.60 13.03 -16.58
CA GLU A 187 4.14 12.71 -17.92
C GLU A 187 4.69 11.35 -18.39
N GLU A 188 5.96 11.04 -18.06
CA GLU A 188 6.55 9.72 -18.34
C GLU A 188 5.85 8.63 -17.52
N VAL A 189 5.64 8.86 -16.22
CA VAL A 189 4.90 7.91 -15.36
C VAL A 189 3.49 7.66 -15.88
N LEU A 190 2.77 8.73 -16.27
CA LEU A 190 1.42 8.60 -16.85
C LEU A 190 1.46 7.82 -18.16
N GLN A 191 2.47 8.03 -19.01
CA GLN A 191 2.62 7.29 -20.25
C GLN A 191 2.84 5.79 -20.00
N ASP A 192 3.64 5.43 -18.97
CA ASP A 192 3.84 4.04 -18.56
C ASP A 192 2.50 3.39 -18.18
N ILE A 193 1.72 4.05 -17.32
CA ILE A 193 0.39 3.58 -16.89
C ILE A 193 -0.56 3.37 -18.07
N ILE A 194 -0.64 4.33 -18.99
CA ILE A 194 -1.48 4.23 -20.18
C ILE A 194 -1.03 3.05 -21.04
N THR A 195 0.27 2.90 -21.25
CA THR A 195 0.84 1.80 -22.04
C THR A 195 0.50 0.43 -21.41
N MET A 196 0.63 0.31 -20.10
CA MET A 196 0.25 -0.91 -19.38
C MET A 196 -1.24 -1.23 -19.60
N LYS A 197 -2.13 -0.27 -19.40
CA LYS A 197 -3.59 -0.48 -19.58
C LYS A 197 -3.95 -0.86 -21.02
N GLN A 198 -3.33 -0.21 -22.01
CA GLN A 198 -3.54 -0.51 -23.44
C GLN A 198 -3.09 -1.93 -23.83
N ASN A 199 -2.18 -2.53 -23.07
CA ASN A 199 -1.66 -3.88 -23.27
C ASN A 199 -2.25 -4.91 -22.28
N ASN A 200 -3.38 -4.62 -21.64
CA ASN A 200 -4.06 -5.50 -20.69
C ASN A 200 -3.21 -5.90 -19.47
N ILE A 201 -2.24 -5.10 -19.10
CA ILE A 201 -1.54 -5.21 -17.82
C ILE A 201 -2.47 -4.67 -16.73
N ASN A 202 -2.63 -5.44 -15.65
CA ASN A 202 -3.49 -5.07 -14.54
C ASN A 202 -2.76 -4.91 -13.20
N ALA A 203 -1.45 -5.14 -13.18
CA ALA A 203 -0.66 -5.08 -11.96
C ALA A 203 0.76 -4.54 -12.20
N ILE A 204 1.33 -3.95 -11.14
CA ILE A 204 2.69 -3.43 -11.12
C ILE A 204 3.37 -3.85 -9.81
N ARG A 205 4.66 -4.21 -9.89
CA ARG A 205 5.53 -4.30 -8.73
C ARG A 205 6.54 -3.16 -8.79
N THR A 206 6.62 -2.36 -7.74
CA THR A 206 7.61 -1.28 -7.63
C THR A 206 8.96 -1.87 -7.26
N CYS A 207 9.74 -2.27 -8.25
CA CYS A 207 11.02 -2.93 -8.05
C CYS A 207 12.17 -1.94 -7.95
N HIS A 208 13.01 -1.99 -6.95
CA HIS A 208 12.97 -2.73 -5.68
C HIS A 208 13.01 -1.72 -4.53
N TYR A 209 12.13 -0.74 -4.58
CA TYR A 209 12.04 0.40 -3.65
C TYR A 209 10.69 1.10 -3.85
N PRO A 210 10.24 1.92 -2.90
CA PRO A 210 9.09 2.78 -3.11
C PRO A 210 9.35 3.80 -4.22
N ASP A 211 8.50 3.83 -5.24
CA ASP A 211 8.51 4.83 -6.32
C ASP A 211 8.05 6.21 -5.82
N ALA A 212 8.14 7.24 -6.66
CA ALA A 212 7.57 8.55 -6.36
C ALA A 212 6.06 8.46 -6.11
N SER A 213 5.53 9.26 -5.16
CA SER A 213 4.12 9.16 -4.70
C SER A 213 3.08 9.26 -5.82
N GLY A 214 3.37 9.98 -6.89
CA GLY A 214 2.42 10.17 -7.99
C GLY A 214 1.99 8.89 -8.73
N ILE A 215 2.81 7.83 -8.73
CA ILE A 215 2.42 6.58 -9.40
C ILE A 215 1.31 5.85 -8.64
N TYR A 216 1.28 5.94 -7.31
CA TYR A 216 0.25 5.30 -6.48
C TYR A 216 -1.12 5.91 -6.77
N GLU A 217 -1.20 7.25 -6.86
CA GLU A 217 -2.43 7.95 -7.25
C GLU A 217 -2.89 7.56 -8.67
N LEU A 218 -1.95 7.41 -9.60
CA LEU A 218 -2.27 6.96 -10.96
C LEU A 218 -2.75 5.52 -10.98
N CYS A 219 -2.16 4.62 -10.19
CA CYS A 219 -2.63 3.24 -10.06
C CYS A 219 -4.03 3.17 -9.45
N ASP A 220 -4.33 4.01 -8.44
CA ASP A 220 -5.68 4.13 -7.88
C ASP A 220 -6.69 4.54 -8.94
N ARG A 221 -6.36 5.56 -9.71
CA ARG A 221 -7.25 6.20 -10.70
C ARG A 221 -7.44 5.37 -11.96
N TYR A 222 -6.37 4.76 -12.48
CA TYR A 222 -6.42 3.99 -13.73
C TYR A 222 -6.69 2.50 -13.51
N GLY A 223 -6.70 2.04 -12.27
CA GLY A 223 -6.97 0.65 -11.91
C GLY A 223 -5.80 -0.27 -12.24
N LEU A 224 -4.73 -0.19 -11.46
CA LEU A 224 -3.63 -1.15 -11.46
C LEU A 224 -3.43 -1.68 -10.05
N TYR A 225 -3.38 -2.98 -9.88
CA TYR A 225 -3.02 -3.61 -8.61
C TYR A 225 -1.53 -3.40 -8.33
N MET A 226 -1.17 -3.19 -7.07
CA MET A 226 0.22 -2.95 -6.71
C MET A 226 0.73 -3.97 -5.70
N ILE A 227 1.94 -4.49 -5.99
CA ILE A 227 2.86 -4.97 -4.97
C ILE A 227 3.81 -3.81 -4.68
N ALA A 228 3.59 -3.13 -3.56
CA ALA A 228 4.42 -2.00 -3.15
C ALA A 228 5.62 -2.51 -2.36
N GLU A 229 6.82 -2.32 -2.92
CA GLU A 229 8.03 -2.91 -2.37
C GLU A 229 8.81 -1.92 -1.53
N ASN A 230 9.21 -2.41 -0.37
CA ASN A 230 10.08 -1.70 0.55
C ASN A 230 11.53 -1.65 0.02
N ASN A 231 12.29 -0.67 0.45
CA ASN A 231 13.67 -0.52 0.02
C ASN A 231 14.59 -1.48 0.76
N LEU A 232 14.71 -2.70 0.25
CA LEU A 232 15.68 -3.70 0.70
C LEU A 232 16.15 -4.52 -0.50
N GLU A 233 17.45 -4.46 -0.76
CA GLU A 233 18.16 -5.39 -1.64
C GLU A 233 19.59 -5.52 -1.17
N SER A 234 20.03 -6.74 -0.95
CA SER A 234 21.38 -7.04 -0.45
C SER A 234 22.06 -8.22 -1.18
N HIS A 235 21.72 -8.40 -2.46
CA HIS A 235 22.13 -9.52 -3.32
C HIS A 235 23.63 -9.82 -3.21
N GLY A 236 24.48 -8.80 -3.35
CA GLY A 236 25.92 -8.99 -3.32
C GLY A 236 26.46 -9.62 -2.02
N SER A 237 25.75 -9.47 -0.90
CA SER A 237 26.19 -10.04 0.38
C SER A 237 26.00 -11.56 0.44
N TRP A 238 24.85 -12.05 -0.03
CA TRP A 238 24.55 -13.48 0.02
C TRP A 238 25.08 -14.24 -1.19
N ASP A 239 25.23 -13.60 -2.34
CA ASP A 239 25.81 -14.21 -3.53
C ASP A 239 27.25 -14.68 -3.24
N ALA A 240 28.07 -13.82 -2.67
CA ALA A 240 29.42 -14.18 -2.24
C ALA A 240 29.42 -15.34 -1.23
N ALA A 241 28.48 -15.34 -0.28
CA ALA A 241 28.37 -16.40 0.73
C ALA A 241 27.88 -17.73 0.11
N SER A 242 26.98 -17.70 -0.88
CA SER A 242 26.49 -18.89 -1.57
C SER A 242 27.59 -19.58 -2.38
N HIS A 243 28.52 -18.81 -2.92
CA HIS A 243 29.72 -19.31 -3.61
C HIS A 243 30.87 -19.70 -2.67
N GLY A 244 30.68 -19.60 -1.36
CA GLY A 244 31.70 -19.96 -0.38
C GLY A 244 32.90 -18.99 -0.32
N LEU A 245 32.77 -17.79 -0.88
CA LEU A 245 33.79 -16.77 -0.90
C LEU A 245 33.91 -16.03 0.45
N VAL A 246 32.79 -15.97 1.20
CA VAL A 246 32.70 -15.40 2.53
C VAL A 246 31.82 -16.28 3.44
N PRO A 247 31.94 -16.17 4.77
CA PRO A 247 31.07 -16.89 5.71
C PRO A 247 29.61 -16.50 5.56
N LYS A 248 28.67 -17.41 5.87
CA LYS A 248 27.22 -17.16 5.78
C LYS A 248 26.71 -16.11 6.78
N ASP A 249 27.42 -15.89 7.88
CA ASP A 249 27.10 -14.84 8.88
C ASP A 249 27.37 -13.42 8.38
N THR A 250 27.99 -13.28 7.18
CA THR A 250 28.13 -11.99 6.49
C THR A 250 26.92 -11.58 5.66
N ILE A 251 25.91 -12.43 5.54
CA ILE A 251 24.65 -12.11 4.85
C ILE A 251 23.89 -10.99 5.58
N VAL A 252 23.51 -9.96 4.82
CA VAL A 252 22.83 -8.77 5.35
C VAL A 252 21.39 -8.73 4.81
N PRO A 253 20.40 -8.45 5.67
CA PRO A 253 20.46 -8.32 7.13
C PRO A 253 20.58 -9.67 7.85
N GLY A 254 20.10 -10.78 7.27
CA GLY A 254 20.16 -12.12 7.82
C GLY A 254 19.58 -12.23 9.24
N ASP A 255 20.35 -12.85 10.14
CA ASP A 255 19.99 -12.96 11.56
C ASP A 255 20.71 -11.89 12.43
N ASN A 256 21.38 -10.91 11.81
CA ASN A 256 22.08 -9.87 12.55
C ASN A 256 21.12 -8.77 13.01
N MET A 257 20.76 -8.81 14.29
CA MET A 257 19.79 -7.90 14.91
C MET A 257 20.26 -6.43 14.97
N ASP A 258 21.54 -6.13 14.73
CA ASP A 258 22.00 -4.74 14.62
C ASP A 258 21.37 -3.98 13.44
N TRP A 259 20.89 -4.72 12.42
CA TRP A 259 20.19 -4.17 11.28
C TRP A 259 18.71 -3.95 11.51
N GLU A 260 18.11 -4.62 12.49
CA GLU A 260 16.64 -4.63 12.70
C GLU A 260 16.05 -3.23 12.84
N PRO A 261 16.58 -2.31 13.68
CA PRO A 261 15.97 -0.99 13.87
C PRO A 261 15.85 -0.21 12.56
N MET A 262 16.90 -0.23 11.73
CA MET A 262 16.91 0.45 10.43
C MET A 262 15.95 -0.21 9.44
N MET A 263 15.85 -1.53 9.44
CA MET A 263 14.98 -2.26 8.54
C MET A 263 13.49 -2.04 8.91
N LEU A 264 13.16 -2.03 10.20
CA LEU A 264 11.81 -1.71 10.67
C LEU A 264 11.43 -0.25 10.41
N ASP A 265 12.39 0.68 10.46
CA ASP A 265 12.17 2.09 10.08
C ASP A 265 11.81 2.22 8.59
N ARG A 266 12.48 1.48 7.71
CA ARG A 266 12.15 1.45 6.27
C ARG A 266 10.73 0.93 6.04
N VAL A 267 10.32 -0.14 6.72
CA VAL A 267 8.94 -0.68 6.68
C VAL A 267 7.96 0.39 7.13
N ASN A 268 8.24 1.06 8.26
CA ASN A 268 7.38 2.11 8.77
C ASN A 268 7.27 3.28 7.78
N SER A 269 8.36 3.73 7.21
CA SER A 269 8.39 4.84 6.24
C SER A 269 7.60 4.50 4.97
N CYS A 270 7.77 3.27 4.43
CA CYS A 270 7.02 2.77 3.28
C CYS A 270 5.51 2.74 3.57
N TYR A 271 5.12 2.13 4.69
CA TYR A 271 3.72 2.04 5.11
C TYR A 271 3.09 3.42 5.35
N GLN A 272 3.72 4.26 6.16
CA GLN A 272 3.14 5.55 6.56
C GLN A 272 2.89 6.47 5.38
N ARG A 273 3.76 6.45 4.38
CA ARG A 273 3.60 7.24 3.17
C ARG A 273 2.42 6.78 2.31
N ASP A 274 2.25 5.46 2.14
CA ASP A 274 1.42 4.92 1.07
C ASP A 274 0.18 4.15 1.57
N LYS A 275 -0.04 4.06 2.87
CA LYS A 275 -1.09 3.25 3.51
C LYS A 275 -2.52 3.48 3.01
N ASN A 276 -2.83 4.67 2.48
CA ASN A 276 -4.19 5.04 2.09
C ASN A 276 -4.55 4.68 0.63
N HIS A 277 -3.61 4.14 -0.16
CA HIS A 277 -3.84 3.81 -1.56
C HIS A 277 -4.59 2.49 -1.75
N PRO A 278 -5.79 2.46 -2.37
CA PRO A 278 -6.53 1.22 -2.64
C PRO A 278 -5.83 0.29 -3.63
N ALA A 279 -5.00 0.81 -4.53
CA ALA A 279 -4.25 0.02 -5.50
C ALA A 279 -3.27 -0.96 -4.83
N ILE A 280 -2.72 -0.63 -3.67
CA ILE A 280 -1.80 -1.52 -2.95
C ILE A 280 -2.59 -2.69 -2.37
N LEU A 281 -2.38 -3.89 -2.91
CA LEU A 281 -2.95 -5.13 -2.40
C LEU A 281 -1.96 -5.87 -1.50
N ILE A 282 -0.67 -5.74 -1.78
CA ILE A 282 0.38 -6.52 -1.16
C ILE A 282 1.55 -5.59 -0.80
N TRP A 283 2.03 -5.70 0.42
CA TRP A 283 3.30 -5.11 0.84
C TRP A 283 4.42 -6.11 0.58
N SER A 284 5.48 -5.69 -0.11
CA SER A 284 6.67 -6.51 -0.30
C SER A 284 7.80 -6.05 0.61
N VAL A 285 8.42 -7.00 1.29
CA VAL A 285 9.48 -6.74 2.27
C VAL A 285 10.75 -6.24 1.56
N GLY A 286 11.00 -6.72 0.34
CA GLY A 286 12.17 -6.36 -0.45
C GLY A 286 12.49 -7.38 -1.51
N ASN A 287 13.70 -7.30 -2.04
CA ASN A 287 14.20 -8.10 -3.13
C ASN A 287 15.54 -8.77 -2.75
N GLU A 288 15.80 -9.97 -3.27
CA GLU A 288 17.08 -10.69 -3.30
C GLU A 288 18.00 -10.48 -2.08
N SER A 289 17.42 -10.66 -0.87
CA SER A 289 18.14 -10.44 0.39
C SER A 289 18.27 -11.72 1.24
N TYR A 290 18.21 -12.89 0.58
CA TYR A 290 18.32 -14.23 1.14
C TYR A 290 17.15 -14.58 2.06
N GLY A 291 17.22 -14.22 3.35
CA GLY A 291 16.26 -14.51 4.40
C GLY A 291 16.82 -14.15 5.77
N GLY A 292 16.23 -14.72 6.81
CA GLY A 292 16.67 -14.54 8.18
C GLY A 292 15.67 -13.86 9.08
N LYS A 293 16.01 -13.77 10.36
CA LYS A 293 15.13 -13.24 11.41
C LYS A 293 14.68 -11.80 11.15
N VAL A 294 15.60 -10.94 10.71
CA VAL A 294 15.30 -9.53 10.49
C VAL A 294 14.27 -9.33 9.40
N ILE A 295 14.36 -10.09 8.29
CA ILE A 295 13.38 -10.02 7.18
C ILE A 295 12.01 -10.56 7.66
N PHE A 296 12.01 -11.60 8.48
CA PHE A 296 10.79 -12.08 9.11
C PHE A 296 10.15 -11.00 10.00
N ASP A 297 10.92 -10.30 10.82
CA ASP A 297 10.41 -9.22 11.69
C ASP A 297 9.85 -8.04 10.89
N MET A 298 10.46 -7.73 9.74
CA MET A 298 9.91 -6.75 8.79
C MET A 298 8.52 -7.15 8.29
N SER A 299 8.32 -8.43 7.96
CA SER A 299 7.02 -8.94 7.53
C SER A 299 5.97 -8.87 8.64
N GLU A 300 6.34 -9.23 9.87
CA GLU A 300 5.47 -9.13 11.04
C GLU A 300 5.12 -7.65 11.35
N LYS A 301 6.05 -6.72 11.12
CA LYS A 301 5.77 -5.29 11.27
C LYS A 301 4.71 -4.82 10.28
N PHE A 302 4.77 -5.23 8.99
CA PHE A 302 3.72 -4.92 8.02
C PHE A 302 2.36 -5.48 8.47
N ARG A 303 2.29 -6.73 8.90
CA ARG A 303 1.04 -7.35 9.40
C ARG A 303 0.47 -6.65 10.62
N ALA A 304 1.34 -6.19 11.52
CA ALA A 304 0.91 -5.49 12.73
C ALA A 304 0.28 -4.12 12.44
N VAL A 305 0.79 -3.38 11.44
CA VAL A 305 0.27 -2.05 11.09
C VAL A 305 -0.84 -2.09 10.05
N ASP A 306 -0.90 -3.15 9.23
CA ASP A 306 -1.89 -3.33 8.16
C ASP A 306 -2.35 -4.79 8.02
N PRO A 307 -3.29 -5.24 8.86
CA PRO A 307 -3.80 -6.61 8.82
C PRO A 307 -4.71 -6.90 7.60
N HIS A 308 -5.02 -5.90 6.77
CA HIS A 308 -5.93 -6.03 5.62
C HIS A 308 -5.21 -6.26 4.29
N ARG A 309 -3.87 -6.18 4.27
CA ARG A 309 -3.07 -6.45 3.08
C ARG A 309 -2.16 -7.65 3.34
N LEU A 310 -1.88 -8.40 2.27
CA LEU A 310 -0.95 -9.51 2.34
C LEU A 310 0.50 -9.01 2.31
N VAL A 311 1.41 -9.87 2.77
CA VAL A 311 2.85 -9.60 2.77
C VAL A 311 3.55 -10.56 1.83
N HIS A 312 4.41 -10.03 0.99
CA HIS A 312 5.21 -10.71 0.00
C HIS A 312 6.69 -10.65 0.32
N TYR A 313 7.39 -11.74 0.08
CA TYR A 313 8.84 -11.82 -0.04
C TYR A 313 9.20 -13.05 -0.89
N GLU A 314 10.06 -12.87 -1.89
CA GLU A 314 10.42 -13.96 -2.82
C GLU A 314 11.50 -14.90 -2.26
N GLY A 315 12.37 -14.40 -1.39
CA GLY A 315 13.53 -15.13 -0.90
C GLY A 315 13.26 -16.21 0.14
N ILE A 316 12.00 -16.52 0.46
CA ILE A 316 11.66 -17.53 1.49
C ILE A 316 12.22 -18.93 1.18
N PHE A 317 12.41 -19.26 -0.09
CA PHE A 317 13.01 -20.55 -0.48
C PHE A 317 14.49 -20.69 -0.10
N ASN A 318 15.19 -19.59 0.11
CA ASN A 318 16.58 -19.59 0.56
C ASN A 318 16.70 -19.92 2.04
N ASP A 319 15.69 -19.56 2.85
CA ASP A 319 15.66 -19.76 4.30
C ASP A 319 14.29 -20.16 4.82
N ARG A 320 13.98 -21.44 4.72
CA ARG A 320 12.70 -22.03 5.14
C ARG A 320 12.47 -22.04 6.65
N ARG A 321 13.42 -21.57 7.47
CA ARG A 321 13.19 -21.38 8.92
C ARG A 321 12.06 -20.37 9.18
N TYR A 322 11.83 -19.45 8.25
CA TYR A 322 10.88 -18.35 8.36
C TYR A 322 9.86 -18.36 7.20
N GLU A 323 9.22 -19.49 6.96
CA GLU A 323 8.22 -19.60 5.88
C GLU A 323 7.04 -18.63 6.01
N GLY A 324 6.73 -18.17 7.23
CA GLY A 324 5.74 -17.15 7.52
C GLY A 324 6.10 -15.75 7.02
N THR A 325 7.31 -15.51 6.52
CA THR A 325 7.72 -14.19 5.98
C THR A 325 6.84 -13.75 4.81
N SER A 326 6.35 -14.68 3.99
CA SER A 326 5.46 -14.36 2.86
C SER A 326 4.16 -15.14 2.96
N ASP A 327 3.04 -14.49 2.61
CA ASP A 327 1.72 -15.12 2.57
C ASP A 327 1.51 -15.98 1.32
N MET A 328 2.37 -15.85 0.34
CA MET A 328 2.39 -16.62 -0.90
C MET A 328 3.76 -17.20 -1.17
N GLU A 329 3.85 -18.28 -1.93
CA GLU A 329 5.10 -18.65 -2.56
C GLU A 329 5.36 -17.72 -3.73
N SER A 330 6.55 -17.17 -3.77
CA SER A 330 6.98 -16.28 -4.83
C SER A 330 8.40 -16.61 -5.23
N GLN A 331 8.64 -16.73 -6.52
CA GLN A 331 9.97 -17.06 -7.05
C GLN A 331 10.20 -16.29 -8.36
N MET A 332 11.47 -16.15 -8.72
CA MET A 332 11.91 -15.55 -9.96
C MET A 332 12.23 -16.64 -11.00
N TYR A 333 11.82 -16.44 -12.24
CA TYR A 333 12.19 -17.27 -13.41
C TYR A 333 11.98 -18.77 -13.26
N THR A 334 11.12 -19.17 -12.34
CA THR A 334 10.78 -20.59 -12.09
C THR A 334 10.00 -21.16 -13.25
N SER A 335 10.40 -22.34 -13.76
CA SER A 335 9.71 -22.97 -14.87
C SER A 335 8.29 -23.41 -14.48
N VAL A 336 7.38 -23.48 -15.48
CA VAL A 336 5.99 -23.93 -15.28
C VAL A 336 5.95 -25.33 -14.66
N GLU A 337 6.86 -26.23 -15.05
CA GLU A 337 6.98 -27.57 -14.50
C GLU A 337 7.28 -27.54 -13.00
N ASN A 338 8.20 -26.68 -12.58
CA ASN A 338 8.56 -26.54 -11.16
C ASN A 338 7.43 -25.88 -10.35
N ILE A 339 6.72 -24.91 -10.93
CA ILE A 339 5.52 -24.32 -10.30
C ILE A 339 4.45 -25.40 -10.07
N LYS A 340 4.14 -26.21 -11.08
CA LYS A 340 3.18 -27.32 -10.95
C LYS A 340 3.61 -28.33 -9.88
N LYS A 341 4.89 -28.67 -9.85
CA LYS A 341 5.45 -29.58 -8.84
C LYS A 341 5.26 -28.99 -7.44
N PHE A 342 5.65 -27.73 -7.22
CA PHE A 342 5.49 -27.05 -5.95
C PHE A 342 4.03 -27.07 -5.50
N LEU A 343 3.09 -26.64 -6.36
CA LEU A 343 1.67 -26.57 -6.05
C LEU A 343 1.02 -27.96 -5.82
N ALA A 344 1.59 -29.02 -6.37
CA ALA A 344 1.15 -30.38 -6.07
C ALA A 344 1.57 -30.84 -4.66
N GLU A 345 2.74 -30.44 -4.22
CA GLU A 345 3.35 -30.80 -2.92
C GLU A 345 2.86 -29.90 -1.76
N HIS A 346 2.59 -28.62 -2.04
CA HIS A 346 2.20 -27.58 -1.08
C HIS A 346 0.77 -27.10 -1.37
N LYS A 347 -0.11 -27.19 -0.38
CA LYS A 347 -1.55 -26.83 -0.54
C LYS A 347 -1.93 -25.53 0.14
N GLU A 348 -1.08 -25.03 1.01
CA GLU A 348 -1.36 -23.94 1.95
C GLU A 348 -1.24 -22.54 1.36
N LYS A 349 -0.41 -22.38 0.29
CA LYS A 349 -0.11 -21.06 -0.29
C LYS A 349 -0.42 -21.01 -1.78
N PRO A 350 -0.85 -19.84 -2.31
CA PRO A 350 -0.82 -19.58 -3.74
C PRO A 350 0.61 -19.36 -4.22
N PHE A 351 0.81 -19.38 -5.52
CA PHE A 351 2.09 -19.11 -6.18
C PHE A 351 1.98 -17.94 -7.14
N ILE A 352 2.93 -17.03 -7.09
CA ILE A 352 3.15 -15.97 -8.08
C ILE A 352 4.60 -16.02 -8.57
N CYS A 353 4.84 -15.61 -9.83
CA CYS A 353 6.19 -15.30 -10.30
C CYS A 353 6.41 -13.80 -10.14
N CYS A 354 7.17 -13.35 -9.13
CA CYS A 354 7.45 -11.94 -8.98
C CYS A 354 8.33 -11.38 -10.11
N GLU A 355 9.08 -12.26 -10.79
CA GLU A 355 9.81 -11.96 -12.02
C GLU A 355 9.76 -13.15 -12.96
N TYR A 356 9.40 -12.92 -14.23
CA TYR A 356 9.42 -13.96 -15.25
C TYR A 356 9.58 -13.38 -16.65
N THR A 357 9.93 -14.24 -17.60
CA THR A 357 10.05 -13.99 -19.04
C THR A 357 11.06 -12.94 -19.49
N HIS A 358 11.64 -12.17 -18.62
CA HIS A 358 12.73 -11.19 -18.83
C HIS A 358 12.70 -10.52 -20.21
N ALA A 359 12.10 -9.33 -20.30
CA ALA A 359 11.73 -8.70 -21.58
C ALA A 359 12.81 -7.78 -22.18
N MET A 360 14.00 -7.70 -21.61
CA MET A 360 15.07 -6.85 -22.11
C MET A 360 15.57 -7.32 -23.48
N GLY A 361 15.69 -6.41 -24.44
CA GLY A 361 16.16 -6.69 -25.78
C GLY A 361 15.25 -7.68 -26.53
N ASN A 362 15.82 -8.72 -27.14
CA ASN A 362 15.12 -9.75 -27.92
C ASN A 362 14.72 -10.97 -27.08
N SER A 363 14.32 -10.78 -25.85
CA SER A 363 13.87 -11.83 -24.92
C SER A 363 12.34 -11.87 -24.75
N CYS A 364 11.81 -12.24 -23.60
CA CYS A 364 10.38 -12.39 -23.33
C CYS A 364 9.73 -13.59 -24.04
N GLY A 365 10.43 -14.75 -24.05
CA GLY A 365 9.93 -15.97 -24.67
C GLY A 365 9.03 -16.79 -23.75
N ALA A 366 8.21 -17.68 -24.37
CA ALA A 366 7.41 -18.70 -23.71
C ALA A 366 6.36 -18.17 -22.69
N MET A 367 5.98 -16.91 -22.73
CA MET A 367 5.01 -16.29 -21.80
C MET A 367 3.66 -17.04 -21.79
N HIS A 368 3.21 -17.54 -22.94
CA HIS A 368 1.97 -18.28 -23.06
C HIS A 368 1.89 -19.48 -22.10
N LYS A 369 3.02 -20.14 -21.78
CA LYS A 369 3.03 -21.27 -20.85
C LYS A 369 2.60 -20.87 -19.43
N TYR A 370 2.97 -19.67 -19.01
CA TYR A 370 2.60 -19.13 -17.72
C TYR A 370 1.16 -18.61 -17.71
N THR A 371 0.72 -17.97 -18.80
CA THR A 371 -0.68 -17.52 -18.91
C THR A 371 -1.65 -18.69 -18.98
N ASP A 372 -1.35 -19.75 -19.76
CA ASP A 372 -2.15 -20.99 -19.83
C ASP A 372 -2.23 -21.71 -18.47
N LEU A 373 -1.17 -21.57 -17.64
CA LEU A 373 -1.18 -22.16 -16.31
C LEU A 373 -2.22 -21.51 -15.40
N THR A 374 -2.49 -20.22 -15.55
CA THR A 374 -3.51 -19.53 -14.73
C THR A 374 -4.92 -20.08 -14.94
N ASP A 375 -5.21 -20.69 -16.10
CA ASP A 375 -6.51 -21.27 -16.43
C ASP A 375 -6.67 -22.68 -15.88
N THR A 376 -5.56 -23.39 -15.67
CA THR A 376 -5.55 -24.80 -15.28
C THR A 376 -5.17 -25.05 -13.82
N GLU A 377 -4.47 -24.13 -13.18
CA GLU A 377 -4.06 -24.21 -11.77
C GLU A 377 -4.53 -22.96 -10.99
N PRO A 378 -5.65 -23.06 -10.26
CA PRO A 378 -6.24 -21.90 -9.58
C PRO A 378 -5.34 -21.19 -8.58
N ARG A 379 -4.41 -21.91 -7.96
CA ARG A 379 -3.47 -21.35 -6.99
C ARG A 379 -2.22 -20.72 -7.62
N TYR A 380 -2.02 -20.91 -8.94
CA TYR A 380 -1.09 -20.07 -9.68
C TYR A 380 -1.80 -18.77 -10.09
N GLN A 381 -1.44 -17.68 -9.49
CA GLN A 381 -2.18 -16.42 -9.64
C GLN A 381 -1.43 -15.38 -10.49
N GLY A 382 -0.61 -15.85 -11.42
CA GLY A 382 0.07 -15.01 -12.41
C GLY A 382 1.46 -14.57 -11.99
N GLY A 383 1.90 -13.43 -12.52
CA GLY A 383 3.25 -12.94 -12.28
C GLY A 383 3.51 -11.58 -12.90
N PHE A 384 4.76 -11.14 -12.76
CA PHE A 384 5.22 -9.82 -13.14
C PHE A 384 6.39 -9.97 -14.13
N ILE A 385 6.20 -9.50 -15.36
CA ILE A 385 7.23 -9.51 -16.39
C ILE A 385 8.41 -8.64 -15.92
N TRP A 386 9.62 -9.16 -16.02
CA TRP A 386 10.83 -8.39 -15.83
C TRP A 386 11.24 -7.78 -17.17
N ASP A 387 11.43 -6.61 -17.23
CA ASP A 387 11.31 -5.27 -16.64
C ASP A 387 10.66 -4.32 -17.66
#